data_e8008eb376584909bfd4aa300eb14789
#
_entry.id   e8008eb376584909bfd4aa300eb14789
#
_cell.length_a   1.000
_cell.length_b   1.000
_cell.length_c   1.000
_cell.angle_alpha   90.00
_cell.angle_beta   90.00
_cell.angle_gamma   90.00
#
_symmetry.space_group_name_H-M   'P 1'
#
loop_
_entity.id
_entity.type
_entity.pdbx_description
1 polymer ?
#
loop_
_entity_poly.entity_id
_entity_poly.type
_entity_poly.pdbx_seq_one_letter_code
_entity_poly.pdbx_strand_id
1 'polypeptide(L)'
;KEINLFTGHFDEDNTFKFATKFNDDWEYLRFAEELNDFIRENKINEFIRRINNEHSDVFKRISMDTSMLTASEKDIHDIISKVNKGFQTCNFVGVIQRIEMKVEESSNRVVNALRAIRKYYNEHAHDLAPGTNLFSSENEQLVKQEAIALLRDFIKEIHAYRYDTIRLYDSFELRFRIVENNNDTGFVEKLSNVGSEGTDILVKAMINIMLLYVFKEGASRKFKDFKLHCMMDEIGKLHPNNVNGILKFANDRNIILINGSPTELNRDTYKHVYLLTKGAQSKTRIARLISDQKL
;
A
#
# COMPACT_ATOMS: atom_id res chain seq x y z
N LYS A 1 -3.64 12.65 59.54
CA LYS A 1 -2.73 11.48 59.36
C LYS A 1 -3.23 10.57 58.22
N GLU A 2 -4.52 10.22 58.24
CA GLU A 2 -5.16 9.34 57.22
C GLU A 2 -5.15 9.91 55.82
N ILE A 3 -5.47 11.23 55.72
CA ILE A 3 -5.45 11.93 54.41
C ILE A 3 -4.04 11.97 53.81
N ASN A 4 -2.99 12.20 54.60
CA ASN A 4 -1.61 12.19 54.12
C ASN A 4 -1.15 10.79 53.68
N LEU A 5 -1.66 9.74 54.34
CA LEU A 5 -1.41 8.38 53.89
C LEU A 5 -2.12 8.11 52.57
N PHE A 6 -3.34 8.56 52.42
CA PHE A 6 -4.14 8.38 51.21
C PHE A 6 -3.52 9.16 50.03
N THR A 7 -3.14 10.43 50.22
CA THR A 7 -2.55 11.26 49.18
C THR A 7 -1.12 10.86 48.80
N GLY A 8 -0.40 10.19 49.71
CA GLY A 8 0.92 9.61 49.40
C GLY A 8 0.91 8.53 48.33
N HIS A 9 -0.25 7.96 48.05
CA HIS A 9 -0.43 7.02 46.92
C HIS A 9 -0.68 7.70 45.56
N PHE A 10 -0.90 9.03 45.53
CA PHE A 10 -1.18 9.79 44.31
C PHE A 10 0.07 10.32 43.58
N ASP A 11 1.27 10.16 44.14
CA ASP A 11 2.48 10.80 43.60
C ASP A 11 2.85 10.36 42.18
N GLU A 12 2.41 9.15 41.74
CA GLU A 12 2.70 8.64 40.41
C GLU A 12 1.50 8.76 39.43
N ASP A 13 0.24 8.74 39.90
CA ASP A 13 -0.97 8.62 39.06
C ASP A 13 -2.11 9.56 39.43
N ASN A 14 -1.84 10.80 39.79
CA ASN A 14 -2.88 11.80 40.14
C ASN A 14 -3.61 12.37 38.91
N THR A 15 -4.32 11.53 38.18
CA THR A 15 -5.06 11.88 36.95
C THR A 15 -6.11 12.99 37.21
N PHE A 16 -6.67 13.05 38.39
CA PHE A 16 -7.69 14.04 38.78
C PHE A 16 -7.12 15.33 39.41
N LYS A 17 -5.80 15.42 39.52
CA LYS A 17 -5.07 16.59 40.03
C LYS A 17 -5.54 17.02 41.44
N PHE A 18 -5.83 16.06 42.31
CA PHE A 18 -6.09 16.35 43.70
C PHE A 18 -4.86 16.95 44.38
N ALA A 19 -5.07 17.88 45.35
CA ALA A 19 -3.98 18.36 46.16
C ALA A 19 -3.36 17.24 46.99
N THR A 20 -2.03 17.15 46.98
CA THR A 20 -1.29 16.09 47.72
C THR A 20 -0.50 16.64 48.89
N LYS A 21 -0.36 17.96 48.98
CA LYS A 21 0.33 18.68 50.08
C LYS A 21 -0.61 19.72 50.69
N PHE A 22 -0.70 19.75 52.01
CA PHE A 22 -1.61 20.62 52.77
C PHE A 22 -0.79 21.35 53.83
N ASN A 23 -1.00 22.66 53.95
CA ASN A 23 -0.26 23.52 54.85
C ASN A 23 -1.05 23.87 56.10
N ASP A 24 -2.41 23.80 56.05
CA ASP A 24 -3.28 24.13 57.14
C ASP A 24 -4.55 23.22 57.21
N ASP A 25 -5.31 23.37 58.32
CA ASP A 25 -6.49 22.56 58.54
C ASP A 25 -7.62 22.84 57.53
N TRP A 26 -7.67 24.03 56.95
CA TRP A 26 -8.66 24.39 55.95
C TRP A 26 -8.40 23.65 54.62
N GLU A 27 -7.17 23.47 54.24
CA GLU A 27 -6.81 22.73 53.05
C GLU A 27 -7.19 21.24 53.19
N TYR A 28 -7.02 20.66 54.38
CA TYR A 28 -7.49 19.31 54.67
C TYR A 28 -9.02 19.20 54.58
N LEU A 29 -9.77 20.16 55.14
CA LEU A 29 -11.23 20.17 55.07
C LEU A 29 -11.71 20.29 53.63
N ARG A 30 -11.15 21.24 52.91
CA ARG A 30 -11.45 21.46 51.48
C ARG A 30 -11.20 20.20 50.65
N PHE A 31 -10.06 19.53 50.82
CA PHE A 31 -9.77 18.25 50.15
C PHE A 31 -10.81 17.18 50.47
N ALA A 32 -11.23 17.08 51.73
CA ALA A 32 -12.26 16.10 52.15
C ALA A 32 -13.60 16.41 51.49
N GLU A 33 -13.98 17.71 51.39
CA GLU A 33 -15.20 18.13 50.71
C GLU A 33 -15.13 17.84 49.20
N GLU A 34 -14.04 18.23 48.54
CA GLU A 34 -13.81 17.95 47.12
C GLU A 34 -13.85 16.44 46.81
N LEU A 35 -13.26 15.62 47.68
CA LEU A 35 -13.29 14.16 47.53
C LEU A 35 -14.71 13.60 47.76
N ASN A 36 -15.44 14.11 48.73
CA ASN A 36 -16.83 13.70 48.98
C ASN A 36 -17.73 14.05 47.79
N ASP A 37 -17.61 15.27 47.25
CA ASP A 37 -18.35 15.69 46.06
C ASP A 37 -17.99 14.86 44.83
N PHE A 38 -16.69 14.57 44.64
CA PHE A 38 -16.21 13.71 43.57
C PHE A 38 -16.86 12.32 43.64
N ILE A 39 -16.99 11.73 44.85
CA ILE A 39 -17.63 10.43 45.03
C ILE A 39 -19.15 10.54 44.84
N ARG A 40 -19.82 11.55 45.39
CA ARG A 40 -21.26 11.75 45.26
C ARG A 40 -21.70 11.99 43.82
N GLU A 41 -20.94 12.76 43.05
CA GLU A 41 -21.20 13.05 41.65
C GLU A 41 -20.82 11.88 40.72
N ASN A 42 -20.30 10.79 41.29
CA ASN A 42 -19.93 9.58 40.52
C ASN A 42 -18.94 9.86 39.36
N LYS A 43 -18.06 10.83 39.56
CA LYS A 43 -17.10 11.31 38.55
C LYS A 43 -16.17 10.22 38.02
N ILE A 44 -15.87 9.22 38.84
CA ILE A 44 -15.07 8.06 38.41
C ILE A 44 -15.76 7.30 37.28
N ASN A 45 -17.03 6.98 37.42
CA ASN A 45 -17.78 6.24 36.41
C ASN A 45 -17.99 7.09 35.14
N GLU A 46 -18.17 8.39 35.29
CA GLU A 46 -18.25 9.31 34.17
C GLU A 46 -16.92 9.37 33.40
N PHE A 47 -15.80 9.42 34.10
CA PHE A 47 -14.47 9.40 33.52
C PHE A 47 -14.19 8.08 32.79
N ILE A 48 -14.48 6.94 33.42
CA ILE A 48 -14.36 5.62 32.80
C ILE A 48 -15.21 5.53 31.53
N ARG A 49 -16.45 6.02 31.58
CA ARG A 49 -17.34 6.02 30.41
C ARG A 49 -16.76 6.89 29.29
N ARG A 50 -16.21 8.08 29.61
CA ARG A 50 -15.60 8.95 28.61
C ARG A 50 -14.39 8.30 27.95
N ILE A 51 -13.47 7.71 28.75
CA ILE A 51 -12.31 6.99 28.21
C ILE A 51 -12.74 5.84 27.32
N ASN A 52 -13.71 5.05 27.73
CA ASN A 52 -14.21 3.93 26.94
C ASN A 52 -14.81 4.38 25.61
N ASN A 53 -15.54 5.52 25.62
CA ASN A 53 -16.08 6.10 24.40
C ASN A 53 -14.96 6.60 23.47
N GLU A 54 -13.97 7.30 24.00
CA GLU A 54 -12.81 7.78 23.25
C GLU A 54 -12.03 6.59 22.61
N HIS A 55 -11.81 5.51 23.36
CA HIS A 55 -11.17 4.31 22.81
C HIS A 55 -12.01 3.69 21.68
N SER A 56 -13.33 3.59 21.87
CA SER A 56 -14.24 3.05 20.84
C SER A 56 -14.23 3.91 19.57
N ASP A 57 -14.22 5.24 19.72
CA ASP A 57 -14.17 6.17 18.60
C ASP A 57 -12.84 6.08 17.82
N VAL A 58 -11.72 5.99 18.53
CA VAL A 58 -10.39 5.78 17.91
C VAL A 58 -10.36 4.45 17.16
N PHE A 59 -10.84 3.38 17.79
CA PHE A 59 -10.86 2.05 17.19
C PHE A 59 -11.72 2.01 15.92
N LYS A 60 -12.91 2.61 15.98
CA LYS A 60 -13.81 2.78 14.84
C LYS A 60 -13.14 3.57 13.70
N ARG A 61 -12.49 4.69 14.02
CA ARG A 61 -11.81 5.54 13.04
C ARG A 61 -10.68 4.80 12.34
N ILE A 62 -9.83 4.12 13.08
CA ILE A 62 -8.75 3.30 12.53
C ILE A 62 -9.34 2.20 11.60
N SER A 63 -10.43 1.55 12.03
CA SER A 63 -11.09 0.53 11.20
C SER A 63 -11.65 1.10 9.90
N MET A 64 -12.25 2.30 9.93
CA MET A 64 -12.78 2.98 8.75
C MET A 64 -11.65 3.38 7.78
N ASP A 65 -10.57 3.98 8.29
CA ASP A 65 -9.43 4.38 7.47
C ASP A 65 -8.74 3.15 6.85
N THR A 66 -8.62 2.06 7.61
CA THR A 66 -8.11 0.77 7.10
C THR A 66 -9.01 0.18 6.02
N SER A 67 -10.32 0.44 6.08
CA SER A 67 -11.26 -0.03 5.05
C SER A 67 -11.01 0.63 3.70
N MET A 68 -10.58 1.89 3.66
CA MET A 68 -10.18 2.58 2.43
C MET A 68 -8.93 1.96 1.81
N LEU A 69 -7.92 1.63 2.65
CA LEU A 69 -6.70 0.95 2.20
C LEU A 69 -7.03 -0.42 1.56
N THR A 70 -7.88 -1.20 2.20
CA THR A 70 -8.27 -2.54 1.72
C THR A 70 -9.18 -2.50 0.49
N ALA A 71 -9.97 -1.45 0.31
CA ALA A 71 -10.71 -1.25 -0.95
C ALA A 71 -9.74 -1.06 -2.12
N SER A 72 -8.68 -0.27 -1.91
CA SER A 72 -7.62 -0.08 -2.90
C SER A 72 -6.84 -1.38 -3.21
N GLU A 73 -6.65 -2.26 -2.22
CA GLU A 73 -6.06 -3.60 -2.43
C GLU A 73 -6.91 -4.45 -3.39
N LYS A 74 -8.23 -4.39 -3.28
CA LYS A 74 -9.13 -5.09 -4.21
C LYS A 74 -8.94 -4.60 -5.64
N ASP A 75 -8.81 -3.30 -5.84
CA ASP A 75 -8.55 -2.74 -7.17
C ASP A 75 -7.23 -3.25 -7.75
N ILE A 76 -6.19 -3.40 -6.92
CA ILE A 76 -4.91 -3.99 -7.35
C ILE A 76 -5.10 -5.45 -7.77
N HIS A 77 -5.83 -6.26 -7.00
CA HIS A 77 -6.14 -7.64 -7.37
C HIS A 77 -6.87 -7.72 -8.72
N ASP A 78 -7.84 -6.84 -8.96
CA ASP A 78 -8.59 -6.79 -10.21
C ASP A 78 -7.69 -6.39 -11.39
N ILE A 79 -6.78 -5.43 -11.20
CA ILE A 79 -5.79 -5.03 -12.21
C ILE A 79 -4.88 -6.21 -12.54
N ILE A 80 -4.29 -6.87 -11.55
CA ILE A 80 -3.38 -8.00 -11.75
C ILE A 80 -4.10 -9.17 -12.42
N SER A 81 -5.35 -9.44 -12.06
CA SER A 81 -6.18 -10.45 -12.72
C SER A 81 -6.35 -10.16 -14.23
N LYS A 82 -6.63 -8.89 -14.59
CA LYS A 82 -6.73 -8.47 -16.00
C LYS A 82 -5.39 -8.58 -16.74
N VAL A 83 -4.28 -8.21 -16.09
CA VAL A 83 -2.93 -8.37 -16.62
C VAL A 83 -2.63 -9.85 -16.92
N ASN A 84 -2.91 -10.73 -15.97
CA ASN A 84 -2.71 -12.17 -16.16
C ASN A 84 -3.57 -12.74 -17.28
N LYS A 85 -4.83 -12.36 -17.39
CA LYS A 85 -5.71 -12.72 -18.51
C LYS A 85 -5.14 -12.24 -19.85
N GLY A 86 -4.62 -11.01 -19.88
CA GLY A 86 -3.95 -10.47 -21.05
C GLY A 86 -2.73 -11.29 -21.46
N PHE A 87 -1.94 -11.76 -20.50
CA PHE A 87 -0.80 -12.63 -20.78
C PHE A 87 -1.19 -14.04 -21.26
N GLN A 88 -2.28 -14.63 -20.74
CA GLN A 88 -2.77 -15.93 -21.18
C GLN A 88 -3.17 -15.98 -22.67
N THR A 89 -3.60 -14.83 -23.20
CA THR A 89 -4.01 -14.70 -24.62
C THR A 89 -2.85 -14.30 -25.54
N CYS A 90 -1.65 -14.12 -25.01
CA CYS A 90 -0.49 -13.68 -25.78
C CYS A 90 0.33 -14.85 -26.31
N ASN A 91 0.70 -14.76 -27.58
CA ASN A 91 1.81 -15.52 -28.09
C ASN A 91 3.08 -14.77 -27.70
N PHE A 92 3.80 -15.32 -26.72
CA PHE A 92 5.09 -14.76 -26.33
C PHE A 92 6.11 -14.91 -27.45
N VAL A 93 7.03 -13.97 -27.51
CA VAL A 93 8.10 -13.98 -28.50
C VAL A 93 9.38 -14.45 -27.84
N GLY A 94 10.19 -15.19 -28.58
CA GLY A 94 11.46 -15.70 -28.09
C GLY A 94 11.30 -16.90 -27.17
N VAL A 95 12.01 -16.86 -26.06
CA VAL A 95 12.15 -17.98 -25.11
C VAL A 95 11.11 -17.98 -23.97
N ILE A 96 10.31 -16.92 -23.87
CA ILE A 96 9.31 -16.78 -22.79
C ILE A 96 8.06 -17.59 -23.14
N GLN A 97 7.63 -18.44 -22.23
CA GLN A 97 6.43 -19.29 -22.38
C GLN A 97 5.28 -18.79 -21.51
N ARG A 98 5.58 -18.16 -20.35
CA ARG A 98 4.57 -17.70 -19.41
C ARG A 98 5.09 -16.52 -18.58
N ILE A 99 4.23 -15.56 -18.36
CA ILE A 99 4.38 -14.50 -17.35
C ILE A 99 3.12 -14.52 -16.49
N GLU A 100 3.30 -14.56 -15.19
CA GLU A 100 2.21 -14.53 -14.22
C GLU A 100 2.58 -13.63 -13.05
N MET A 101 1.61 -12.88 -12.55
CA MET A 101 1.75 -12.00 -11.39
C MET A 101 0.77 -12.44 -10.30
N LYS A 102 1.19 -12.35 -9.05
CA LYS A 102 0.35 -12.64 -7.88
C LYS A 102 0.47 -11.52 -6.86
N VAL A 103 -0.65 -11.16 -6.26
CA VAL A 103 -0.68 -10.27 -5.10
C VAL A 103 -0.75 -11.13 -3.85
N GLU A 104 0.14 -10.89 -2.92
CA GLU A 104 0.17 -11.52 -1.59
C GLU A 104 -0.02 -10.46 -0.50
N GLU A 105 -0.45 -10.89 0.66
CA GLU A 105 -0.55 -10.02 1.83
C GLU A 105 0.84 -9.51 2.22
N SER A 106 0.89 -8.26 2.64
CA SER A 106 2.13 -7.63 3.07
C SER A 106 2.67 -8.27 4.35
N SER A 107 3.98 -8.40 4.42
CA SER A 107 4.71 -8.74 5.64
C SER A 107 4.87 -7.54 6.61
N ASN A 108 4.39 -6.36 6.23
CA ASN A 108 4.48 -5.14 7.05
C ASN A 108 3.63 -5.27 8.33
N ARG A 109 4.29 -5.23 9.48
CA ARG A 109 3.66 -5.44 10.79
C ARG A 109 2.61 -4.39 11.13
N VAL A 110 2.83 -3.13 10.76
CA VAL A 110 1.86 -2.04 10.99
C VAL A 110 0.60 -2.28 10.18
N VAL A 111 0.74 -2.68 8.91
CA VAL A 111 -0.41 -3.03 8.06
C VAL A 111 -1.17 -4.23 8.61
N ASN A 112 -0.46 -5.26 9.09
CA ASN A 112 -1.08 -6.43 9.68
C ASN A 112 -1.83 -6.10 10.99
N ALA A 113 -1.28 -5.20 11.82
CA ALA A 113 -1.98 -4.70 13.00
C ALA A 113 -3.26 -3.91 12.64
N LEU A 114 -3.20 -3.06 11.59
CA LEU A 114 -4.38 -2.36 11.07
C LEU A 114 -5.46 -3.33 10.57
N ARG A 115 -5.08 -4.39 9.86
CA ARG A 115 -6.02 -5.43 9.42
C ARG A 115 -6.65 -6.18 10.59
N ALA A 116 -5.86 -6.49 11.63
CA ALA A 116 -6.35 -7.13 12.83
C ALA A 116 -7.41 -6.26 13.55
N ILE A 117 -7.13 -4.94 13.71
CA ILE A 117 -8.07 -3.98 14.28
C ILE A 117 -9.37 -3.93 13.46
N ARG A 118 -9.26 -3.82 12.13
CA ARG A 118 -10.43 -3.79 11.25
C ARG A 118 -11.25 -5.07 11.34
N LYS A 119 -10.59 -6.23 11.28
CA LYS A 119 -11.27 -7.53 11.41
C LYS A 119 -12.03 -7.61 12.72
N TYR A 120 -11.37 -7.29 13.82
CA TYR A 120 -11.95 -7.30 15.14
C TYR A 120 -13.15 -6.34 15.26
N TYR A 121 -13.02 -5.11 14.70
CA TYR A 121 -14.14 -4.17 14.69
C TYR A 121 -15.34 -4.71 13.93
N ASN A 122 -15.14 -5.34 12.76
CA ASN A 122 -16.23 -5.89 11.97
C ASN A 122 -16.96 -7.04 12.69
N GLU A 123 -16.23 -7.82 13.48
CA GLU A 123 -16.78 -8.94 14.26
C GLU A 123 -17.51 -8.47 15.53
N HIS A 124 -17.09 -7.36 16.14
CA HIS A 124 -17.56 -6.88 17.44
C HIS A 124 -18.10 -5.44 17.41
N ALA A 125 -18.52 -4.92 16.25
CA ALA A 125 -18.94 -3.53 16.09
C ALA A 125 -20.09 -3.14 17.05
N HIS A 126 -20.99 -4.06 17.36
CA HIS A 126 -22.10 -3.85 18.28
C HIS A 126 -21.62 -3.67 19.73
N ASP A 127 -20.69 -4.52 20.16
CA ASP A 127 -20.20 -4.55 21.55
C ASP A 127 -19.22 -3.39 21.83
N LEU A 128 -18.61 -2.86 20.77
CA LEU A 128 -17.72 -1.69 20.81
C LEU A 128 -18.47 -0.36 20.71
N ALA A 129 -19.77 -0.35 20.39
CA ALA A 129 -20.55 0.86 20.27
C ALA A 129 -20.74 1.57 21.62
N PRO A 130 -20.58 2.92 21.69
CA PRO A 130 -20.76 3.65 22.94
C PRO A 130 -22.23 3.61 23.42
N GLY A 131 -22.46 3.20 24.65
CA GLY A 131 -23.70 3.42 25.34
C GLY A 131 -24.86 2.44 25.07
N THR A 132 -24.59 1.26 24.50
CA THR A 132 -25.66 0.34 24.11
C THR A 132 -26.26 -0.50 25.23
N ASN A 133 -25.62 -0.62 26.41
CA ASN A 133 -26.18 -1.43 27.48
C ASN A 133 -26.12 -0.78 28.87
N LEU A 134 -27.28 -0.65 29.50
CA LEU A 134 -27.43 -0.40 30.94
C LEU A 134 -26.89 -1.58 31.79
N PHE A 135 -26.72 -2.76 31.19
CA PHE A 135 -26.19 -3.96 31.78
C PHE A 135 -25.02 -4.46 30.90
N SER A 136 -23.81 -3.98 31.18
CA SER A 136 -22.62 -4.51 30.52
C SER A 136 -22.45 -5.98 30.91
N SER A 137 -22.54 -6.89 29.93
CA SER A 137 -22.22 -8.29 30.14
C SER A 137 -20.71 -8.47 30.36
N GLU A 138 -20.29 -9.51 31.06
CA GLU A 138 -18.85 -9.87 31.19
C GLU A 138 -18.18 -9.97 29.81
N ASN A 139 -18.91 -10.40 28.80
CA ASN A 139 -18.45 -10.49 27.42
C ASN A 139 -18.08 -9.13 26.83
N GLU A 140 -18.85 -8.08 27.13
CA GLU A 140 -18.60 -6.70 26.63
C GLU A 140 -17.30 -6.11 27.20
N GLN A 141 -16.99 -6.44 28.46
CA GLN A 141 -15.73 -6.02 29.08
C GLN A 141 -14.52 -6.74 28.46
N LEU A 142 -14.64 -8.01 28.17
CA LEU A 142 -13.61 -8.79 27.49
C LEU A 142 -13.33 -8.23 26.08
N VAL A 143 -14.38 -7.96 25.30
CA VAL A 143 -14.26 -7.35 23.96
C VAL A 143 -13.52 -6.01 24.01
N LYS A 144 -13.84 -5.16 24.99
CA LYS A 144 -13.15 -3.87 25.17
C LYS A 144 -11.68 -4.02 25.56
N GLN A 145 -11.38 -5.00 26.44
CA GLN A 145 -10.00 -5.29 26.83
C GLN A 145 -9.15 -5.80 25.65
N GLU A 146 -9.70 -6.68 24.84
CA GLU A 146 -9.04 -7.18 23.64
C GLU A 146 -8.82 -6.06 22.60
N ALA A 147 -9.81 -5.17 22.40
CA ALA A 147 -9.66 -4.00 21.55
C ALA A 147 -8.52 -3.08 22.01
N ILE A 148 -8.40 -2.85 23.33
CA ILE A 148 -7.31 -2.06 23.93
C ILE A 148 -5.96 -2.75 23.70
N ALA A 149 -5.91 -4.09 23.83
CA ALA A 149 -4.68 -4.85 23.55
C ALA A 149 -4.23 -4.70 22.10
N LEU A 150 -5.15 -4.79 21.14
CA LEU A 150 -4.86 -4.55 19.70
C LEU A 150 -4.36 -3.12 19.44
N LEU A 151 -4.93 -2.11 20.10
CA LEU A 151 -4.43 -0.73 19.98
C LEU A 151 -3.01 -0.58 20.55
N ARG A 152 -2.72 -1.22 21.69
CA ARG A 152 -1.37 -1.19 22.28
C ARG A 152 -0.34 -1.84 21.35
N ASP A 153 -0.68 -2.97 20.75
CA ASP A 153 0.20 -3.65 19.81
C ASP A 153 0.41 -2.81 18.55
N PHE A 154 -0.63 -2.19 18.03
CA PHE A 154 -0.53 -1.24 16.91
C PHE A 154 0.40 -0.06 17.23
N ILE A 155 0.29 0.54 18.43
CA ILE A 155 1.17 1.62 18.87
C ILE A 155 2.63 1.15 18.93
N LYS A 156 2.90 -0.06 19.44
CA LYS A 156 4.26 -0.63 19.46
C LYS A 156 4.83 -0.77 18.05
N GLU A 157 4.02 -1.29 17.11
CA GLU A 157 4.47 -1.46 15.73
C GLU A 157 4.70 -0.11 15.02
N ILE A 158 3.88 0.93 15.30
CA ILE A 158 4.12 2.29 14.82
C ILE A 158 5.44 2.85 15.35
N HIS A 159 5.71 2.71 16.65
CA HIS A 159 6.97 3.18 17.23
C HIS A 159 8.20 2.47 16.67
N ALA A 160 8.06 1.22 16.27
CA ALA A 160 9.11 0.46 15.60
C ALA A 160 9.24 0.79 14.11
N TYR A 161 8.21 1.40 13.51
CA TYR A 161 8.17 1.72 12.10
C TYR A 161 9.00 2.98 11.80
N ARG A 162 9.91 2.88 10.85
CA ARG A 162 10.91 3.93 10.57
C ARG A 162 10.41 5.04 9.64
N TYR A 163 9.20 4.91 9.09
CA TYR A 163 8.66 5.84 8.10
C TYR A 163 7.45 6.58 8.66
N ASP A 164 7.28 7.82 8.25
CA ASP A 164 6.19 8.68 8.72
C ASP A 164 4.83 8.37 8.07
N THR A 165 4.83 7.61 6.98
CA THR A 165 3.61 7.30 6.21
C THR A 165 3.59 5.86 5.74
N ILE A 166 2.41 5.24 5.79
CA ILE A 166 2.12 3.96 5.14
C ILE A 166 1.59 4.27 3.75
N ARG A 167 2.22 3.69 2.73
CA ARG A 167 1.80 3.83 1.33
C ARG A 167 1.06 2.59 0.88
N LEU A 168 0.28 2.71 -0.19
CA LEU A 168 -0.47 1.58 -0.74
C LEU A 168 0.43 0.36 -1.06
N TYR A 169 1.65 0.59 -1.55
CA TYR A 169 2.57 -0.51 -1.83
C TYR A 169 3.09 -1.25 -0.59
N ASP A 170 2.94 -0.65 0.62
CA ASP A 170 3.28 -1.32 1.89
C ASP A 170 2.19 -2.32 2.30
N SER A 171 1.01 -2.26 1.66
CA SER A 171 -0.14 -3.10 2.02
C SER A 171 -0.19 -4.44 1.28
N PHE A 172 0.60 -4.62 0.23
CA PHE A 172 0.64 -5.87 -0.54
C PHE A 172 2.05 -6.14 -1.08
N GLU A 173 2.31 -7.39 -1.43
CA GLU A 173 3.52 -7.82 -2.12
C GLU A 173 3.17 -8.35 -3.50
N LEU A 174 3.93 -7.92 -4.53
CA LEU A 174 3.82 -8.46 -5.86
C LEU A 174 4.83 -9.59 -6.04
N ARG A 175 4.35 -10.76 -6.47
CA ARG A 175 5.17 -11.90 -6.85
C ARG A 175 5.06 -12.13 -8.34
N PHE A 176 6.15 -12.55 -8.94
CA PHE A 176 6.26 -12.79 -10.38
C PHE A 176 6.69 -14.22 -10.62
N ARG A 177 6.07 -14.86 -11.61
CA ARG A 177 6.46 -16.19 -12.08
C ARG A 177 6.67 -16.13 -13.58
N ILE A 178 7.83 -16.62 -14.03
CA ILE A 178 8.21 -16.61 -15.43
C ILE A 178 8.64 -18.01 -15.82
N VAL A 179 8.16 -18.47 -16.96
CA VAL A 179 8.61 -19.72 -17.56
C VAL A 179 9.38 -19.38 -18.83
N GLU A 180 10.68 -19.72 -18.86
CA GLU A 180 11.60 -19.49 -19.95
C GLU A 180 12.28 -20.82 -20.33
N ASN A 181 12.22 -21.22 -21.60
CA ASN A 181 12.87 -22.48 -22.07
C ASN A 181 12.57 -23.71 -21.19
N ASN A 182 11.33 -23.86 -20.72
CA ASN A 182 10.87 -24.88 -19.76
C ASN A 182 11.47 -24.76 -18.35
N ASN A 183 12.20 -23.70 -18.07
CA ASN A 183 12.64 -23.38 -16.72
C ASN A 183 11.61 -22.46 -16.04
N ASP A 184 11.06 -22.91 -14.92
CA ASP A 184 10.05 -22.20 -14.14
C ASP A 184 10.70 -21.58 -12.91
N THR A 185 10.62 -20.26 -12.76
CA THR A 185 11.21 -19.56 -11.62
C THR A 185 10.46 -19.76 -10.31
N GLY A 186 9.22 -20.30 -10.37
CA GLY A 186 8.28 -20.15 -9.26
C GLY A 186 7.92 -18.69 -9.03
N PHE A 187 7.22 -18.38 -7.93
CA PHE A 187 6.89 -17.01 -7.55
C PHE A 187 8.04 -16.35 -6.80
N VAL A 188 8.62 -15.29 -7.38
CA VAL A 188 9.74 -14.52 -6.85
C VAL A 188 9.32 -13.07 -6.58
N GLU A 189 10.00 -12.41 -5.63
CA GLU A 189 9.72 -10.99 -5.28
C GLU A 189 10.25 -10.01 -6.32
N LYS A 190 11.38 -10.33 -6.91
CA LYS A 190 12.09 -9.45 -7.84
C LYS A 190 12.32 -10.15 -9.15
N LEU A 191 12.09 -9.43 -10.23
CA LEU A 191 12.42 -9.89 -11.59
C LEU A 191 13.93 -9.91 -11.88
N SER A 192 14.76 -9.32 -11.01
CA SER A 192 16.21 -9.38 -11.16
C SER A 192 16.69 -10.83 -10.96
N ASN A 193 17.39 -11.38 -11.96
CA ASN A 193 17.94 -12.74 -12.01
C ASN A 193 17.02 -13.84 -12.59
N VAL A 194 16.02 -13.47 -13.36
CA VAL A 194 15.06 -14.40 -13.97
C VAL A 194 15.50 -14.81 -15.41
N GLY A 195 16.75 -15.03 -15.66
CA GLY A 195 17.22 -15.41 -17.00
C GLY A 195 18.38 -14.55 -17.50
N SER A 196 18.57 -14.47 -18.82
CA SER A 196 19.56 -13.57 -19.41
C SER A 196 19.16 -12.09 -19.24
N GLU A 197 20.12 -11.16 -19.27
CA GLU A 197 19.85 -9.72 -19.20
C GLU A 197 18.79 -9.30 -20.24
N GLY A 198 18.83 -9.88 -21.44
CA GLY A 198 17.84 -9.61 -22.49
C GLY A 198 16.44 -10.09 -22.13
N THR A 199 16.31 -11.24 -21.47
CA THR A 199 15.01 -11.77 -21.01
C THR A 199 14.42 -10.90 -19.92
N ASP A 200 15.22 -10.42 -18.98
CA ASP A 200 14.79 -9.54 -17.91
C ASP A 200 14.20 -8.22 -18.46
N ILE A 201 14.89 -7.59 -19.41
CA ILE A 201 14.41 -6.38 -20.11
C ILE A 201 13.10 -6.68 -20.85
N LEU A 202 13.03 -7.79 -21.56
CA LEU A 202 11.84 -8.20 -22.33
C LEU A 202 10.62 -8.37 -21.41
N VAL A 203 10.77 -9.11 -20.32
CA VAL A 203 9.69 -9.36 -19.34
C VAL A 203 9.21 -8.06 -18.70
N LYS A 204 10.13 -7.20 -18.25
CA LYS A 204 9.79 -5.89 -17.67
C LYS A 204 9.03 -5.01 -18.67
N ALA A 205 9.47 -5.00 -19.93
CA ALA A 205 8.80 -4.26 -20.99
C ALA A 205 7.37 -4.78 -21.20
N MET A 206 7.19 -6.10 -21.30
CA MET A 206 5.87 -6.71 -21.50
C MET A 206 4.93 -6.43 -20.33
N ILE A 207 5.42 -6.52 -19.09
CA ILE A 207 4.62 -6.21 -17.89
C ILE A 207 4.18 -4.75 -17.92
N ASN A 208 5.08 -3.81 -18.21
CA ASN A 208 4.76 -2.38 -18.27
C ASN A 208 3.74 -2.06 -19.37
N ILE A 209 3.92 -2.63 -20.58
CA ILE A 209 2.97 -2.45 -21.68
C ILE A 209 1.59 -3.00 -21.29
N MET A 210 1.54 -4.18 -20.66
CA MET A 210 0.28 -4.78 -20.25
C MET A 210 -0.42 -3.97 -19.15
N LEU A 211 0.31 -3.46 -18.16
CA LEU A 211 -0.23 -2.55 -17.15
C LEU A 211 -0.81 -1.28 -17.78
N LEU A 212 -0.05 -0.64 -18.67
CA LEU A 212 -0.53 0.54 -19.41
C LEU A 212 -1.80 0.23 -20.21
N TYR A 213 -1.87 -0.93 -20.83
CA TYR A 213 -3.05 -1.37 -21.57
C TYR A 213 -4.26 -1.55 -20.64
N VAL A 214 -4.10 -2.22 -19.51
CA VAL A 214 -5.17 -2.44 -18.54
C VAL A 214 -5.66 -1.12 -17.95
N PHE A 215 -4.77 -0.17 -17.63
CA PHE A 215 -5.15 1.15 -17.18
C PHE A 215 -5.91 1.94 -18.24
N LYS A 216 -5.45 1.87 -19.50
CA LYS A 216 -6.12 2.50 -20.63
C LYS A 216 -7.54 1.96 -20.83
N GLU A 217 -7.72 0.63 -20.76
CA GLU A 217 -9.04 -0.01 -20.89
C GLU A 217 -9.97 0.32 -19.71
N GLY A 218 -9.43 0.53 -18.51
CA GLY A 218 -10.15 0.96 -17.32
C GLY A 218 -10.54 2.45 -17.33
N ALA A 219 -9.85 3.26 -18.11
CA ALA A 219 -10.16 4.67 -18.26
C ALA A 219 -11.48 4.88 -19.02
N SER A 220 -12.03 6.09 -18.93
CA SER A 220 -13.27 6.48 -19.60
C SER A 220 -13.31 6.04 -21.07
N ARG A 221 -14.50 5.68 -21.57
CA ARG A 221 -14.73 5.30 -23.00
C ARG A 221 -14.13 6.26 -24.03
N LYS A 222 -13.99 7.54 -23.67
CA LYS A 222 -13.33 8.58 -24.50
C LYS A 222 -11.85 8.32 -24.76
N PHE A 223 -11.17 7.51 -23.94
CA PHE A 223 -9.75 7.21 -24.07
C PHE A 223 -9.45 5.86 -24.74
N LYS A 224 -10.47 5.05 -25.08
CA LYS A 224 -10.23 3.73 -25.70
C LYS A 224 -9.49 3.81 -27.02
N ASP A 225 -9.79 4.83 -27.83
CA ASP A 225 -9.16 5.04 -29.13
C ASP A 225 -7.89 5.87 -29.06
N PHE A 226 -7.53 6.33 -27.86
CA PHE A 226 -6.32 7.12 -27.66
C PHE A 226 -5.07 6.22 -27.79
N LYS A 227 -4.12 6.68 -28.60
CA LYS A 227 -2.82 6.02 -28.75
C LYS A 227 -1.90 6.49 -27.64
N LEU A 228 -1.59 5.57 -26.72
CA LEU A 228 -0.68 5.84 -25.62
C LEU A 228 0.77 5.75 -26.13
N HIS A 229 1.63 6.70 -25.73
CA HIS A 229 3.05 6.67 -26.05
C HIS A 229 3.83 6.12 -24.85
N CYS A 230 4.67 5.14 -25.08
CA CYS A 230 5.57 4.55 -24.08
C CYS A 230 7.01 4.71 -24.53
N MET A 231 7.84 5.32 -23.70
CA MET A 231 9.26 5.47 -23.99
C MET A 231 10.03 4.31 -23.38
N MET A 232 10.92 3.71 -24.18
CA MET A 232 11.83 2.67 -23.73
C MET A 232 13.24 3.04 -24.16
N ASP A 233 14.16 3.00 -23.22
CA ASP A 233 15.58 3.20 -23.46
C ASP A 233 16.32 1.86 -23.57
N GLU A 234 17.50 1.89 -24.16
CA GLU A 234 18.41 0.74 -24.28
C GLU A 234 17.82 -0.49 -24.98
N ILE A 235 16.82 -0.34 -25.84
CA ILE A 235 16.19 -1.47 -26.53
C ILE A 235 17.16 -2.23 -27.44
N GLY A 236 18.27 -1.61 -27.82
CA GLY A 236 19.35 -2.23 -28.60
C GLY A 236 20.08 -3.38 -27.90
N LYS A 237 19.88 -3.54 -26.60
CA LYS A 237 20.39 -4.71 -25.85
C LYS A 237 19.58 -5.98 -26.13
N LEU A 238 18.39 -5.86 -26.71
CA LEU A 238 17.53 -6.99 -27.02
C LEU A 238 17.89 -7.59 -28.39
N HIS A 239 17.73 -8.90 -28.50
CA HIS A 239 17.80 -9.57 -29.77
C HIS A 239 16.73 -9.01 -30.74
N PRO A 240 17.03 -8.80 -32.05
CA PRO A 240 16.09 -8.21 -33.01
C PRO A 240 14.69 -8.86 -33.02
N ASN A 241 14.62 -10.17 -32.89
CA ASN A 241 13.34 -10.89 -32.84
C ASN A 241 12.51 -10.47 -31.61
N ASN A 242 13.15 -10.23 -30.47
CA ASN A 242 12.48 -9.78 -29.25
C ASN A 242 11.98 -8.33 -29.40
N VAL A 243 12.76 -7.46 -30.08
CA VAL A 243 12.34 -6.10 -30.41
C VAL A 243 11.08 -6.11 -31.27
N ASN A 244 11.07 -6.91 -32.35
CA ASN A 244 9.90 -7.06 -33.22
C ASN A 244 8.67 -7.56 -32.44
N GLY A 245 8.88 -8.50 -31.53
CA GLY A 245 7.83 -9.01 -30.68
C GLY A 245 7.23 -7.98 -29.74
N ILE A 246 8.07 -7.17 -29.08
CA ILE A 246 7.59 -6.08 -28.22
C ILE A 246 6.82 -5.04 -29.02
N LEU A 247 7.34 -4.65 -30.19
CA LEU A 247 6.67 -3.70 -31.06
C LEU A 247 5.28 -4.18 -31.49
N LYS A 248 5.19 -5.44 -31.94
CA LYS A 248 3.90 -6.06 -32.27
C LYS A 248 2.97 -6.10 -31.05
N PHE A 249 3.48 -6.56 -29.92
CA PHE A 249 2.73 -6.65 -28.67
C PHE A 249 2.15 -5.30 -28.23
N ALA A 250 2.90 -4.21 -28.35
CA ALA A 250 2.46 -2.85 -28.05
C ALA A 250 1.45 -2.32 -29.08
N ASN A 251 1.75 -2.50 -30.37
CA ASN A 251 0.89 -2.03 -31.46
C ASN A 251 -0.50 -2.69 -31.43
N ASP A 252 -0.57 -3.99 -31.18
CA ASP A 252 -1.84 -4.74 -31.01
C ASP A 252 -2.72 -4.17 -29.88
N ARG A 253 -2.12 -3.37 -28.97
CA ARG A 253 -2.78 -2.71 -27.84
C ARG A 253 -2.95 -1.20 -28.00
N ASN A 254 -2.73 -0.67 -29.22
CA ASN A 254 -2.72 0.77 -29.46
C ASN A 254 -1.75 1.55 -28.57
N ILE A 255 -0.57 0.97 -28.31
CA ILE A 255 0.53 1.61 -27.59
C ILE A 255 1.66 1.83 -28.59
N ILE A 256 2.08 3.09 -28.78
CA ILE A 256 3.19 3.46 -29.63
C ILE A 256 4.46 3.48 -28.79
N LEU A 257 5.45 2.70 -29.18
CA LEU A 257 6.75 2.71 -28.53
C LEU A 257 7.66 3.77 -29.17
N ILE A 258 8.32 4.53 -28.30
CA ILE A 258 9.40 5.47 -28.66
C ILE A 258 10.67 4.89 -28.04
N ASN A 259 11.51 4.29 -28.87
CA ASN A 259 12.65 3.52 -28.41
C ASN A 259 13.95 4.31 -28.59
N GLY A 260 14.77 4.35 -27.54
CA GLY A 260 16.16 4.82 -27.58
C GLY A 260 17.13 3.66 -27.68
N SER A 261 18.19 3.82 -28.47
CA SER A 261 19.26 2.83 -28.56
C SER A 261 20.60 3.53 -28.78
N PRO A 262 21.65 3.15 -28.03
CA PRO A 262 23.01 3.63 -28.30
C PRO A 262 23.66 2.95 -29.52
N THR A 263 23.08 1.83 -29.95
CA THR A 263 23.55 1.04 -31.11
C THR A 263 22.61 1.18 -32.30
N GLU A 264 23.12 0.90 -33.49
CA GLU A 264 22.29 0.87 -34.68
C GLU A 264 21.22 -0.23 -34.56
N LEU A 265 19.95 0.17 -34.76
CA LEU A 265 18.82 -0.74 -34.86
C LEU A 265 18.49 -1.00 -36.32
N ASN A 266 17.85 -2.14 -36.58
CA ASN A 266 17.33 -2.42 -37.93
C ASN A 266 16.27 -1.35 -38.29
N ARG A 267 16.57 -0.53 -39.27
CA ARG A 267 15.74 0.62 -39.69
C ARG A 267 14.36 0.17 -40.19
N ASP A 268 14.29 -1.00 -40.79
CA ASP A 268 13.06 -1.52 -41.41
C ASP A 268 11.99 -1.92 -40.38
N THR A 269 12.40 -2.02 -39.12
CA THR A 269 11.50 -2.36 -38.01
C THR A 269 10.64 -1.17 -37.57
N TYR A 270 11.07 0.05 -37.84
CA TYR A 270 10.47 1.28 -37.34
C TYR A 270 9.91 2.15 -38.43
N LYS A 271 8.72 2.72 -38.24
CA LYS A 271 8.11 3.67 -39.16
C LYS A 271 8.89 5.01 -39.23
N HIS A 272 9.52 5.40 -38.13
CA HIS A 272 10.30 6.63 -38.05
C HIS A 272 11.57 6.37 -37.27
N VAL A 273 12.71 6.72 -37.83
CA VAL A 273 14.03 6.60 -37.19
C VAL A 273 14.72 7.95 -37.23
N TYR A 274 15.29 8.33 -36.09
CA TYR A 274 16.01 9.58 -35.91
C TYR A 274 17.43 9.33 -35.42
N LEU A 275 18.42 9.87 -36.09
CA LEU A 275 19.78 9.85 -35.61
C LEU A 275 20.07 11.08 -34.77
N LEU A 276 20.56 10.85 -33.57
CA LEU A 276 20.98 11.91 -32.67
C LEU A 276 22.51 11.99 -32.66
N THR A 277 23.07 13.10 -33.10
CA THR A 277 24.53 13.33 -33.13
C THR A 277 24.87 14.49 -32.19
N LYS A 278 25.85 14.28 -31.31
CA LYS A 278 26.37 15.31 -30.45
C LYS A 278 27.34 16.19 -31.25
N GLY A 279 26.98 17.45 -31.48
CA GLY A 279 27.81 18.45 -32.14
C GLY A 279 28.71 19.21 -31.18
N ALA A 280 29.52 20.12 -31.71
CA ALA A 280 30.30 21.10 -30.94
C ALA A 280 29.35 21.94 -30.05
N GLN A 281 29.85 22.43 -28.93
CA GLN A 281 29.07 23.26 -27.97
C GLN A 281 27.87 22.56 -27.29
N SER A 282 27.94 21.24 -27.05
CA SER A 282 26.87 20.45 -26.42
C SER A 282 25.51 20.53 -27.14
N LYS A 283 25.46 20.90 -28.39
CA LYS A 283 24.26 20.91 -29.22
C LYS A 283 24.03 19.53 -29.82
N THR A 284 22.82 18.98 -29.68
CA THR A 284 22.41 17.74 -30.35
C THR A 284 21.77 18.06 -31.70
N ARG A 285 22.26 17.44 -32.77
CA ARG A 285 21.65 17.47 -34.08
C ARG A 285 20.75 16.24 -34.24
N ILE A 286 19.57 16.46 -34.81
CA ILE A 286 18.58 15.44 -35.10
C ILE A 286 18.42 15.31 -36.59
N ALA A 287 18.68 14.12 -37.15
CA ALA A 287 18.46 13.82 -38.56
C ALA A 287 17.42 12.67 -38.66
N ARG A 288 16.37 12.87 -39.45
CA ARG A 288 15.41 11.80 -39.75
C ARG A 288 16.03 10.90 -40.82
N LEU A 289 16.09 9.62 -40.56
CA LEU A 289 16.50 8.61 -41.53
C LEU A 289 15.25 8.13 -42.29
N ILE A 290 15.32 8.21 -43.62
CA ILE A 290 14.26 7.73 -44.50
C ILE A 290 14.73 6.38 -45.03
N SER A 291 13.91 5.32 -44.90
CA SER A 291 14.18 4.07 -45.58
C SER A 291 13.74 4.21 -47.04
N ASP A 292 14.55 3.72 -47.95
CA ASP A 292 14.23 3.70 -49.39
C ASP A 292 13.19 2.64 -49.77
N GLN A 293 12.53 2.02 -48.81
CA GLN A 293 11.44 1.08 -49.10
C GLN A 293 10.26 1.85 -49.70
N LYS A 294 10.06 1.67 -50.97
CA LYS A 294 8.82 2.01 -51.69
C LYS A 294 7.65 1.32 -50.99
N LEU A 295 6.64 2.13 -50.64
CA LEU A 295 5.31 1.71 -50.25
C LEU A 295 4.72 0.69 -51.22
#